data_90c41443416541aff58fe9e263c10e33
#
_entry.id   90c41443416541aff58fe9e263c10e33
#
_cell.length_a   1.000
_cell.length_b   1.000
_cell.length_c   1.000
_cell.angle_alpha   90.00
_cell.angle_beta   90.00
_cell.angle_gamma   90.00
#
_symmetry.space_group_name_H-M   'P 1'
#
loop_
_entity.id
_entity.type
_entity.pdbx_description
1 polymer ?
#
loop_
_entity_poly.entity_id
_entity_poly.type
_entity_poly.pdbx_seq_one_letter_code
_entity_poly.pdbx_strand_id
1 'polypeptide(L)'
;MSTKFSHVKYNENEFVGGGLRDFFLYRDLGVKDATHGRVLAHITKANLPPENSGGTGWHIHVAEFQIVYMLKGWAKFMYEDKIHLVEAGDCVQQRPGIVHYLYDYSPDMEYLEIITPADYGTEPAEGPCEIPAPAPWPANVVRGYN
;
A
#
# COMPACT_ATOMS: atom_id res chain seq x y z
N MET A 1 -15.53 22.03 7.92
CA MET A 1 -15.57 21.43 9.26
C MET A 1 -14.17 21.31 9.82
N SER A 2 -14.04 21.56 11.11
CA SER A 2 -12.75 21.44 11.78
C SER A 2 -12.37 19.96 11.96
N THR A 3 -11.08 19.70 11.99
CA THR A 3 -10.54 18.36 12.27
C THR A 3 -10.78 18.03 13.75
N LYS A 4 -11.23 16.81 14.01
CA LYS A 4 -11.41 16.31 15.37
C LYS A 4 -10.07 15.76 15.87
N PHE A 5 -9.89 15.78 17.19
CA PHE A 5 -8.80 15.02 17.80
C PHE A 5 -9.09 13.52 17.69
N SER A 6 -8.05 12.72 17.42
CA SER A 6 -8.16 11.27 17.41
C SER A 6 -6.91 10.64 18.00
N HIS A 7 -7.08 9.50 18.67
CA HIS A 7 -5.99 8.71 19.20
C HIS A 7 -6.39 7.23 19.06
N VAL A 8 -5.82 6.57 18.07
CA VAL A 8 -6.07 5.16 17.82
C VAL A 8 -4.90 4.34 18.36
N LYS A 9 -5.19 3.50 19.35
CA LYS A 9 -4.17 2.63 19.92
C LYS A 9 -3.92 1.43 19.03
N TYR A 10 -2.70 0.92 19.06
CA TYR A 10 -2.34 -0.28 18.33
C TYR A 10 -3.19 -1.47 18.75
N ASN A 11 -3.72 -2.18 17.77
CA ASN A 11 -4.42 -3.43 17.98
C ASN A 11 -4.21 -4.32 16.74
N GLU A 12 -3.51 -5.43 16.90
CA GLU A 12 -3.21 -6.37 15.81
C GLU A 12 -4.48 -6.93 15.16
N ASN A 13 -5.56 -7.08 15.93
CA ASN A 13 -6.82 -7.62 15.41
C ASN A 13 -7.60 -6.65 14.53
N GLU A 14 -7.15 -5.41 14.40
CA GLU A 14 -7.80 -4.41 13.53
C GLU A 14 -7.31 -4.46 12.09
N PHE A 15 -6.38 -5.34 11.75
CA PHE A 15 -6.03 -5.58 10.37
C PHE A 15 -7.12 -6.39 9.71
N VAL A 16 -7.70 -5.85 8.63
CA VAL A 16 -8.83 -6.46 7.93
C VAL A 16 -8.57 -6.58 6.44
N GLY A 17 -9.12 -7.62 5.84
CA GLY A 17 -9.13 -7.81 4.40
C GLY A 17 -10.30 -7.07 3.74
N GLY A 18 -10.45 -7.27 2.43
CA GLY A 18 -11.56 -6.69 1.68
C GLY A 18 -11.36 -5.24 1.28
N GLY A 19 -10.15 -4.70 1.42
CA GLY A 19 -9.80 -3.38 0.92
C GLY A 19 -9.55 -3.38 -0.58
N LEU A 20 -8.74 -2.41 -1.05
CA LEU A 20 -8.45 -2.25 -2.48
C LEU A 20 -7.80 -3.49 -3.09
N ARG A 21 -7.00 -4.22 -2.33
CA ARG A 21 -6.27 -5.42 -2.79
C ARG A 21 -6.56 -6.61 -1.89
N ASP A 22 -6.95 -7.72 -2.45
CA ASP A 22 -7.27 -8.95 -1.71
C ASP A 22 -6.07 -9.58 -1.03
N PHE A 23 -4.87 -9.34 -1.55
CA PHE A 23 -3.64 -9.89 -1.02
C PHE A 23 -2.99 -9.05 0.07
N PHE A 24 -3.63 -7.94 0.46
CA PHE A 24 -3.20 -7.08 1.55
C PHE A 24 -4.25 -7.03 2.66
N LEU A 25 -3.77 -6.73 3.86
CA LEU A 25 -4.60 -6.35 5.00
C LEU A 25 -4.37 -4.88 5.32
N TYR A 26 -5.40 -4.24 5.84
CA TYR A 26 -5.36 -2.81 6.11
C TYR A 26 -5.82 -2.54 7.54
N ARG A 27 -5.14 -1.62 8.21
CA ARG A 27 -5.54 -1.12 9.52
C ARG A 27 -5.76 0.39 9.41
N ASP A 28 -7.01 0.82 9.59
CA ASP A 28 -7.36 2.24 9.59
C ASP A 28 -6.79 2.91 10.83
N LEU A 29 -6.22 4.09 10.67
CA LEU A 29 -5.64 4.87 11.77
C LEU A 29 -6.59 5.96 12.29
N GLY A 30 -7.85 5.99 11.84
CA GLY A 30 -8.87 6.91 12.34
C GLY A 30 -8.77 8.33 11.79
N VAL A 31 -7.84 8.59 10.88
CA VAL A 31 -7.60 9.94 10.36
C VAL A 31 -8.69 10.38 9.39
N LYS A 32 -9.20 9.45 8.59
CA LYS A 32 -10.28 9.73 7.64
C LYS A 32 -11.51 10.29 8.35
N ASP A 33 -11.96 9.61 9.40
CA ASP A 33 -13.11 10.08 10.18
C ASP A 33 -12.82 11.41 10.85
N ALA A 34 -11.66 11.54 11.51
CA ALA A 34 -11.29 12.76 12.21
C ALA A 34 -11.16 13.98 11.30
N THR A 35 -10.85 13.77 10.02
CA THR A 35 -10.68 14.86 9.04
C THR A 35 -11.86 15.02 8.10
N HIS A 36 -12.98 14.36 8.36
CA HIS A 36 -14.16 14.40 7.48
C HIS A 36 -13.84 14.05 6.02
N GLY A 37 -13.02 13.02 5.82
CA GLY A 37 -12.66 12.52 4.50
C GLY A 37 -11.54 13.26 3.79
N ARG A 38 -10.87 14.21 4.43
CA ARG A 38 -9.80 14.96 3.80
C ARG A 38 -8.50 14.16 3.69
N VAL A 39 -8.21 13.31 4.67
CA VAL A 39 -6.96 12.54 4.70
C VAL A 39 -7.27 11.09 5.05
N LEU A 40 -6.72 10.16 4.27
CA LEU A 40 -6.67 8.75 4.64
C LEU A 40 -5.29 8.44 5.19
N ALA A 41 -5.23 7.78 6.33
CA ALA A 41 -3.99 7.20 6.85
C ALA A 41 -4.29 5.77 7.30
N HIS A 42 -3.55 4.81 6.75
CA HIS A 42 -3.69 3.43 7.14
C HIS A 42 -2.35 2.70 7.05
N ILE A 43 -2.29 1.54 7.70
CA ILE A 43 -1.17 0.61 7.56
C ILE A 43 -1.60 -0.47 6.59
N THR A 44 -0.77 -0.74 5.59
CA THR A 44 -0.94 -1.84 4.64
C THR A 44 0.04 -2.94 4.99
N LYS A 45 -0.43 -4.17 4.98
CA LYS A 45 0.34 -5.34 5.40
C LYS A 45 0.18 -6.47 4.40
N ALA A 46 1.26 -7.16 4.10
CA ALA A 46 1.22 -8.31 3.21
C ALA A 46 0.47 -9.48 3.85
N ASN A 47 -0.40 -10.13 3.09
CA ASN A 47 -1.17 -11.31 3.52
C ASN A 47 -0.92 -12.52 2.62
N LEU A 48 -0.91 -12.32 1.31
CA LEU A 48 -0.69 -13.37 0.33
C LEU A 48 0.53 -13.04 -0.54
N PRO A 49 1.28 -14.05 -1.01
CA PRO A 49 2.44 -13.79 -1.85
C PRO A 49 2.07 -13.16 -3.19
N PRO A 50 2.93 -12.31 -3.76
CA PRO A 50 2.67 -11.64 -5.02
C PRO A 50 2.58 -12.61 -6.22
N GLU A 51 3.20 -13.75 -6.13
CA GLU A 51 3.13 -14.79 -7.16
C GLU A 51 1.71 -15.29 -7.42
N ASN A 52 0.84 -15.24 -6.41
CA ASN A 52 -0.56 -15.69 -6.50
C ASN A 52 -1.48 -14.57 -6.97
N SER A 53 -1.09 -13.31 -6.79
CA SER A 53 -1.95 -12.17 -7.07
C SER A 53 -1.59 -11.46 -8.38
N GLY A 54 -0.38 -11.64 -8.88
CA GLY A 54 0.13 -10.88 -10.01
C GLY A 54 0.48 -9.43 -9.69
N GLY A 55 0.43 -9.05 -8.41
CA GLY A 55 0.66 -7.67 -7.97
C GLY A 55 -0.55 -6.77 -8.20
N THR A 56 -0.33 -5.46 -8.15
CA THR A 56 -1.41 -4.47 -8.22
C THR A 56 -1.94 -4.18 -9.61
N GLY A 57 -1.19 -4.51 -10.65
CA GLY A 57 -1.46 -4.05 -12.00
C GLY A 57 -0.96 -2.62 -12.22
N TRP A 58 -0.81 -2.25 -13.49
CA TRP A 58 -0.48 -0.89 -13.86
C TRP A 58 -1.68 0.01 -13.60
N HIS A 59 -1.46 1.09 -12.86
CA HIS A 59 -2.53 2.02 -12.50
C HIS A 59 -1.98 3.39 -12.12
N ILE A 60 -2.91 4.35 -11.98
CA ILE A 60 -2.64 5.67 -11.42
C ILE A 60 -3.60 5.91 -10.27
N HIS A 61 -3.20 6.78 -9.35
CA HIS A 61 -4.13 7.30 -8.33
C HIS A 61 -4.52 8.72 -8.65
N VAL A 62 -5.83 8.99 -8.62
CA VAL A 62 -6.38 10.33 -8.74
C VAL A 62 -6.43 10.92 -7.35
N ALA A 63 -5.33 11.53 -6.94
CA ALA A 63 -5.14 12.05 -5.59
C ALA A 63 -4.47 13.41 -5.66
N GLU A 64 -4.47 14.13 -4.55
CA GLU A 64 -3.76 15.43 -4.44
C GLU A 64 -2.36 15.21 -3.86
N PHE A 65 -2.21 14.20 -3.01
CA PHE A 65 -0.96 13.90 -2.32
C PHE A 65 -0.97 12.46 -1.83
N GLN A 66 0.18 11.80 -1.89
CA GLN A 66 0.33 10.44 -1.35
C GLN A 66 1.78 10.19 -0.95
N ILE A 67 1.97 9.62 0.24
CA ILE A 67 3.27 9.05 0.64
C ILE A 67 3.09 7.60 1.07
N VAL A 68 4.14 6.83 0.86
CA VAL A 68 4.33 5.47 1.37
C VAL A 68 5.59 5.49 2.23
N TYR A 69 5.46 5.11 3.49
CA TYR A 69 6.58 5.00 4.40
C TYR A 69 6.73 3.54 4.85
N MET A 70 7.82 2.89 4.45
CA MET A 70 8.03 1.47 4.75
C MET A 70 8.42 1.29 6.22
N LEU A 71 7.64 0.48 6.93
CA LEU A 71 7.85 0.21 8.35
C LEU A 71 8.62 -1.07 8.59
N LYS A 72 8.31 -2.13 7.82
CA LYS A 72 8.93 -3.44 7.95
C LYS A 72 9.08 -4.08 6.58
N GLY A 73 10.10 -4.90 6.41
CA GLY A 73 10.31 -5.61 5.16
C GLY A 73 10.65 -4.70 4.00
N TRP A 74 10.22 -5.11 2.82
CA TRP A 74 10.51 -4.38 1.60
C TRP A 74 9.41 -4.59 0.56
N ALA A 75 9.37 -3.70 -0.43
CA ALA A 75 8.53 -3.84 -1.62
C ALA A 75 9.29 -3.35 -2.85
N LYS A 76 8.99 -3.94 -4.00
CA LYS A 76 9.48 -3.46 -5.29
C LYS A 76 8.33 -2.85 -6.06
N PHE A 77 8.46 -1.57 -6.31
CA PHE A 77 7.55 -0.82 -7.15
C PHE A 77 8.19 -0.53 -8.49
N MET A 78 7.40 -0.65 -9.54
CA MET A 78 7.76 -0.05 -10.81
C MET A 78 7.08 1.32 -10.88
N TYR A 79 7.85 2.38 -10.85
CA TYR A 79 7.37 3.74 -11.09
C TYR A 79 7.83 4.15 -12.48
N GLU A 80 6.87 4.33 -13.38
CA GLU A 80 7.13 4.47 -14.80
C GLU A 80 7.94 3.26 -15.29
N ASP A 81 9.14 3.44 -15.81
CA ASP A 81 9.98 2.34 -16.32
C ASP A 81 11.15 1.95 -15.39
N LYS A 82 11.09 2.38 -14.12
CA LYS A 82 12.18 2.15 -13.16
C LYS A 82 11.72 1.38 -11.94
N ILE A 83 12.52 0.38 -11.57
CA ILE A 83 12.31 -0.40 -10.35
C ILE A 83 12.85 0.37 -9.15
N HIS A 84 12.02 0.47 -8.12
CA HIS A 84 12.41 1.04 -6.83
C HIS A 84 12.26 -0.02 -5.74
N LEU A 85 13.37 -0.40 -5.13
CA LEU A 85 13.35 -1.24 -3.93
C LEU A 85 13.14 -0.31 -2.72
N VAL A 86 11.99 -0.42 -2.09
CA VAL A 86 11.61 0.39 -0.94
C VAL A 86 11.76 -0.47 0.30
N GLU A 87 12.68 -0.08 1.18
CA GLU A 87 13.04 -0.83 2.39
C GLU A 87 12.60 -0.09 3.65
N ALA A 88 12.61 -0.77 4.78
CA ALA A 88 12.20 -0.17 6.07
C ALA A 88 12.97 1.13 6.33
N GLY A 89 12.24 2.19 6.63
CA GLY A 89 12.77 3.54 6.81
C GLY A 89 12.71 4.42 5.57
N ASP A 90 12.43 3.85 4.39
CA ASP A 90 12.32 4.62 3.16
C ASP A 90 10.95 5.29 3.04
N CYS A 91 10.93 6.49 2.48
CA CYS A 91 9.72 7.20 2.15
C CYS A 91 9.65 7.47 0.66
N VAL A 92 8.52 7.12 0.06
CA VAL A 92 8.22 7.45 -1.33
C VAL A 92 7.09 8.47 -1.35
N GLN A 93 7.35 9.63 -1.94
CA GLN A 93 6.27 10.55 -2.30
C GLN A 93 5.76 10.12 -3.66
N GLN A 94 4.56 9.57 -3.69
CA GLN A 94 3.98 9.04 -4.91
C GLN A 94 3.21 10.16 -5.63
N ARG A 95 3.87 10.78 -6.60
CA ARG A 95 3.30 11.90 -7.34
C ARG A 95 1.93 11.51 -7.92
N PRO A 96 0.88 12.32 -7.72
CA PRO A 96 -0.43 12.05 -8.29
C PRO A 96 -0.35 11.81 -9.80
N GLY A 97 -1.05 10.79 -10.28
CA GLY A 97 -1.06 10.43 -11.68
C GLY A 97 0.15 9.65 -12.19
N ILE A 98 1.14 9.38 -11.35
CA ILE A 98 2.29 8.56 -11.79
C ILE A 98 1.83 7.12 -12.06
N VAL A 99 2.20 6.59 -13.21
CA VAL A 99 1.91 5.21 -13.59
C VAL A 99 2.82 4.28 -12.80
N HIS A 100 2.24 3.34 -12.08
CA HIS A 100 3.02 2.49 -11.20
C HIS A 100 2.41 1.11 -11.02
N TYR A 101 3.22 0.22 -10.43
CA TYR A 101 2.88 -1.19 -10.24
C TYR A 101 3.66 -1.69 -9.02
N LEU A 102 2.97 -2.20 -7.99
CA LEU A 102 3.62 -2.93 -6.90
C LEU A 102 3.59 -4.41 -7.27
N TYR A 103 4.75 -5.01 -7.55
CA TYR A 103 4.79 -6.35 -8.12
C TYR A 103 5.52 -7.39 -7.24
N ASP A 104 6.28 -6.95 -6.26
CA ASP A 104 7.01 -7.87 -5.38
C ASP A 104 7.11 -7.25 -3.99
N TYR A 105 7.05 -8.08 -2.96
CA TYR A 105 7.15 -7.63 -1.58
C TYR A 105 7.48 -8.80 -0.66
N SER A 106 8.11 -8.49 0.48
CA SER A 106 8.46 -9.50 1.50
C SER A 106 7.23 -9.95 2.29
N PRO A 107 7.30 -11.17 2.89
CA PRO A 107 6.20 -11.68 3.72
C PRO A 107 5.85 -10.79 4.90
N ASP A 108 6.82 -10.06 5.44
CA ASP A 108 6.66 -9.15 6.58
C ASP A 108 6.43 -7.70 6.17
N MET A 109 6.20 -7.44 4.88
CA MET A 109 6.00 -6.07 4.40
C MET A 109 4.87 -5.39 5.13
N GLU A 110 5.17 -4.19 5.62
CA GLU A 110 4.21 -3.34 6.31
C GLU A 110 4.58 -1.89 6.06
N TYR A 111 3.66 -1.08 5.56
CA TYR A 111 3.94 0.34 5.32
C TYR A 111 2.77 1.23 5.73
N LEU A 112 3.13 2.45 6.13
CA LEU A 112 2.17 3.53 6.35
C LEU A 112 1.90 4.21 5.02
N GLU A 113 0.63 4.43 4.72
CA GLU A 113 0.20 5.19 3.56
C GLU A 113 -0.65 6.35 4.00
N ILE A 114 -0.36 7.55 3.48
CA ILE A 114 -1.15 8.76 3.72
C ILE A 114 -1.53 9.33 2.36
N ILE A 115 -2.82 9.50 2.13
CA ILE A 115 -3.37 9.94 0.84
C ILE A 115 -4.41 11.04 1.07
N THR A 116 -4.42 12.04 0.20
CA THR A 116 -5.46 13.07 0.16
C THR A 116 -6.04 13.19 -1.25
N PRO A 117 -7.37 13.30 -1.43
CA PRO A 117 -8.39 13.10 -0.39
C PRO A 117 -8.55 11.63 -0.02
N ALA A 118 -9.27 11.34 1.04
CA ALA A 118 -9.47 9.96 1.49
C ALA A 118 -10.27 9.10 0.50
N ASP A 119 -11.09 9.71 -0.31
CA ASP A 119 -11.90 9.06 -1.35
C ASP A 119 -11.23 9.11 -2.74
N TYR A 120 -9.90 9.12 -2.77
CA TYR A 120 -9.14 9.12 -4.02
C TYR A 120 -9.59 7.99 -4.96
N GLY A 121 -9.45 8.23 -6.28
CA GLY A 121 -9.77 7.23 -7.29
C GLY A 121 -8.53 6.44 -7.71
N THR A 122 -8.74 5.23 -8.23
CA THR A 122 -7.72 4.42 -8.84
C THR A 122 -8.18 4.06 -10.25
N GLU A 123 -7.33 4.32 -11.25
CA GLU A 123 -7.66 4.05 -12.65
C GLU A 123 -6.60 3.14 -13.26
N PRO A 124 -7.00 2.12 -14.05
CA PRO A 124 -6.02 1.30 -14.78
C PRO A 124 -5.29 2.18 -15.81
N ALA A 125 -4.06 1.80 -16.11
CA ALA A 125 -3.22 2.52 -17.05
C ALA A 125 -2.43 1.54 -17.90
N GLU A 126 -1.95 2.00 -19.06
CA GLU A 126 -1.01 1.22 -19.86
C GLU A 126 0.39 1.34 -19.25
N GLY A 127 1.04 0.21 -19.05
CA GLY A 127 2.39 0.18 -18.54
C GLY A 127 3.44 0.46 -19.60
N PRO A 128 4.50 1.18 -19.28
CA PRO A 128 5.57 1.50 -20.22
C PRO A 128 6.53 0.34 -20.49
N CYS A 129 6.48 -0.72 -19.70
CA CYS A 129 7.40 -1.85 -19.83
C CYS A 129 6.81 -3.12 -19.20
N GLU A 130 7.49 -4.24 -19.42
CA GLU A 130 7.12 -5.50 -18.78
C GLU A 130 7.49 -5.48 -17.29
N ILE A 131 6.74 -6.24 -16.51
CA ILE A 131 6.98 -6.38 -15.07
C ILE A 131 7.76 -7.67 -14.82
N PRO A 132 8.88 -7.61 -14.09
CA PRO A 132 9.61 -8.81 -13.71
C PRO A 132 8.75 -9.72 -12.83
N ALA A 133 9.01 -11.04 -12.90
CA ALA A 133 8.34 -11.98 -12.02
C ALA A 133 8.75 -11.75 -10.57
N PRO A 134 7.81 -11.82 -9.61
CA PRO A 134 8.17 -11.72 -8.20
C PRO A 134 8.89 -12.97 -7.72
N ALA A 135 9.70 -12.83 -6.67
CA ALA A 135 10.33 -13.97 -6.03
C ALA A 135 9.31 -14.71 -5.18
N PRO A 136 9.28 -16.06 -5.22
CA PRO A 136 8.37 -16.82 -4.36
C PRO A 136 8.75 -16.68 -2.89
N TRP A 137 7.75 -16.67 -2.02
CA TRP A 137 8.01 -16.68 -0.59
C TRP A 137 8.55 -18.04 -0.16
N PRO A 138 9.43 -18.07 0.87
CA PRO A 138 9.87 -19.35 1.44
C PRO A 138 8.69 -20.18 1.93
N ALA A 139 8.77 -21.51 1.74
CA ALA A 139 7.68 -22.42 2.07
C ALA A 139 7.32 -22.45 3.57
N ASN A 140 8.28 -22.06 4.44
CA ASN A 140 8.12 -22.04 5.89
C ASN A 140 7.62 -20.73 6.46
N VAL A 141 7.20 -19.80 5.61
CA VAL A 141 6.66 -18.53 6.09
C VAL A 141 5.30 -18.75 6.73
N VAL A 142 5.19 -18.33 7.99
CA VAL A 142 3.93 -18.39 8.72
C VAL A 142 3.09 -17.20 8.30
N ARG A 143 1.91 -17.49 7.75
CA ARG A 143 0.93 -16.46 7.39
C ARG A 143 -0.01 -16.29 8.56
N GLY A 144 0.17 -15.20 9.31
CA GLY A 144 -0.60 -14.94 10.51
C GLY A 144 -1.97 -14.30 10.26
N TYR A 145 -2.33 -14.03 8.99
CA TYR A 145 -3.51 -13.23 8.66
C TYR A 145 -4.33 -13.95 7.60
N ASN A 146 -5.48 -14.36 7.99
CA ASN A 146 -6.44 -15.01 7.11
C ASN A 146 -7.73 -14.20 7.03
#